data_af0e2f359788c09bbb3bc1382f2ef68b
#
_entry.id   af0e2f359788c09bbb3bc1382f2ef68b
#
_cell.length_a   1.000
_cell.length_b   1.000
_cell.length_c   1.000
_cell.angle_alpha   90.00
_cell.angle_beta   90.00
_cell.angle_gamma   90.00
#
_symmetry.space_group_name_H-M   'P 1'
#
loop_
_entity.id
_entity.type
_entity.pdbx_description
1 polymer ?
#
loop_
_entity_poly.entity_id
_entity_poly.type
_entity_poly.pdbx_seq_one_letter_code
_entity_poly.pdbx_strand_id
1 'polypeptide(L)'
;MAAKDVRFSRDARERILRGVDILADAVKVTLGPKGRNVVIDKSFGAPRITKDGVTVAKEIELKDKFENMGAQMLREVASKTNDLAGDGTTTATVLAQSIVREGMKSVAAGMNPMDLKRGIDIAVTAVVADLKARSKPVSGSNEIAQVGIISANGDTVVGEKIAEAMEKVGKEGVITVEEAKGLEFELDVVEGMQFDRGYLSPYFITNPEKMSVELQDPYILIHEKKLSNLQAMLPILEAVVQSGRPLLIIAEDIEGEALATLVVNKLRGGLKVAAVKAPGFGDRRKAMLEDIAILTAGEMISEDLGIKLETVTVGMLGQAKRVTIDKDNTTIVDGAGTRDRIEARVGAIRQQIENTTSDYDKEKLQERLAKLAGGVAVIKVGGSSEVEVKERKDRVDDALHATRAAVEEGIVPGGGTALLYATKALAGLTGANDDQTRGIDIVRRAIIAPVRQIAENAGHDGAVISGKLLESEDQTLGFNAQTEVYENLVAAGVIDPTKVVRTALQDAASVAGLLITTEAAISDAPEDKSAGGGMPGGMGGGMGGMGGMDF
;
A
#
# COMPACT_ATOMS: atom_id res chain seq x y z
N MET A 1 25.34 25.97 -2.21
CA MET A 1 24.34 25.17 -2.98
C MET A 1 25.14 24.47 -4.09
N ALA A 2 24.89 23.19 -4.30
CA ALA A 2 25.49 22.45 -5.41
C ALA A 2 25.02 23.05 -6.75
N ALA A 3 25.90 23.05 -7.75
CA ALA A 3 25.54 23.47 -9.11
C ALA A 3 24.39 22.59 -9.65
N LYS A 4 23.54 23.16 -10.50
CA LYS A 4 22.41 22.43 -11.09
C LYS A 4 22.68 22.17 -12.58
N ASP A 5 22.36 20.95 -13.02
CA ASP A 5 22.25 20.59 -14.44
C ASP A 5 20.77 20.76 -14.85
N VAL A 6 20.52 21.57 -15.86
CA VAL A 6 19.17 21.88 -16.33
C VAL A 6 19.04 21.42 -17.79
N ARG A 7 18.03 20.61 -18.04
CA ARG A 7 17.70 20.11 -19.38
C ARG A 7 16.33 20.62 -19.79
N PHE A 8 16.16 20.89 -21.07
CA PHE A 8 14.95 21.47 -21.63
C PHE A 8 14.39 20.64 -22.79
N SER A 9 13.12 20.84 -23.05
CA SER A 9 12.43 20.42 -24.26
C SER A 9 12.65 18.93 -24.59
N ARG A 10 13.16 18.65 -25.77
CA ARG A 10 13.32 17.29 -26.29
C ARG A 10 14.31 16.46 -25.47
N ASP A 11 15.47 17.01 -25.08
CA ASP A 11 16.48 16.26 -24.31
C ASP A 11 15.95 15.81 -22.94
N ALA A 12 15.25 16.70 -22.24
CA ALA A 12 14.61 16.36 -20.96
C ALA A 12 13.56 15.26 -21.14
N ARG A 13 12.65 15.40 -22.11
CA ARG A 13 11.58 14.45 -22.37
C ARG A 13 12.06 13.06 -22.78
N GLU A 14 13.06 12.99 -23.69
CA GLU A 14 13.63 11.71 -24.13
C GLU A 14 14.29 10.93 -22.98
N ARG A 15 15.02 11.61 -22.08
CA ARG A 15 15.64 10.96 -20.92
C ARG A 15 14.59 10.49 -19.91
N ILE A 16 13.62 11.32 -19.59
CA ILE A 16 12.52 10.97 -18.69
C ILE A 16 11.75 9.76 -19.26
N LEU A 17 11.41 9.77 -20.55
CA LEU A 17 10.72 8.65 -21.22
C LEU A 17 11.54 7.36 -21.14
N ARG A 18 12.85 7.43 -21.32
CA ARG A 18 13.72 6.26 -21.20
C ARG A 18 13.68 5.66 -19.80
N GLY A 19 13.69 6.49 -18.76
CA GLY A 19 13.54 6.04 -17.38
C GLY A 19 12.18 5.38 -17.13
N VAL A 20 11.11 5.97 -17.64
CA VAL A 20 9.76 5.37 -17.63
C VAL A 20 9.77 3.99 -18.30
N ASP A 21 10.40 3.88 -19.46
CA ASP A 21 10.45 2.63 -20.20
C ASP A 21 11.24 1.54 -19.48
N ILE A 22 12.40 1.86 -18.92
CA ILE A 22 13.23 0.90 -18.19
C ILE A 22 12.46 0.31 -17.00
N LEU A 23 11.80 1.15 -16.19
CA LEU A 23 11.04 0.67 -15.05
C LEU A 23 9.82 -0.13 -15.50
N ALA A 24 9.02 0.39 -16.45
CA ALA A 24 7.83 -0.30 -16.89
C ALA A 24 8.15 -1.65 -17.56
N ASP A 25 9.22 -1.73 -18.34
CA ASP A 25 9.63 -2.97 -19.01
C ASP A 25 10.07 -4.05 -18.01
N ALA A 26 10.66 -3.65 -16.86
CA ALA A 26 11.00 -4.57 -15.78
C ALA A 26 9.74 -5.05 -15.01
N VAL A 27 8.75 -4.17 -14.82
CA VAL A 27 7.54 -4.48 -14.06
C VAL A 27 6.54 -5.29 -14.90
N LYS A 28 6.30 -4.93 -16.18
CA LYS A 28 5.25 -5.52 -17.02
C LYS A 28 5.41 -7.02 -17.29
N VAL A 29 6.62 -7.57 -17.15
CA VAL A 29 6.87 -9.02 -17.33
C VAL A 29 6.16 -9.87 -16.29
N THR A 30 5.73 -9.28 -15.18
CA THR A 30 5.00 -9.97 -14.10
C THR A 30 3.49 -10.04 -14.33
N LEU A 31 2.95 -9.30 -15.33
CA LEU A 31 1.51 -9.13 -15.54
C LEU A 31 0.83 -10.40 -16.05
N GLY A 32 -0.29 -10.75 -15.43
CA GLY A 32 -1.18 -11.82 -15.84
C GLY A 32 -0.75 -13.23 -15.38
N PRO A 33 -1.56 -14.26 -15.70
CA PRO A 33 -1.36 -15.62 -15.17
C PRO A 33 -0.05 -16.27 -15.64
N LYS A 34 0.43 -15.92 -16.82
CA LYS A 34 1.73 -16.37 -17.36
C LYS A 34 2.85 -15.35 -17.19
N GLY A 35 2.63 -14.33 -16.35
CA GLY A 35 3.67 -13.42 -15.91
C GLY A 35 4.81 -14.14 -15.19
N ARG A 36 6.02 -13.60 -15.29
CA ARG A 36 7.25 -14.22 -14.77
C ARG A 36 7.79 -13.45 -13.55
N ASN A 37 8.57 -14.16 -12.75
CA ASN A 37 9.24 -13.57 -11.61
C ASN A 37 10.37 -12.63 -12.04
N VAL A 38 10.62 -11.62 -11.22
CA VAL A 38 11.81 -10.76 -11.25
C VAL A 38 12.70 -11.13 -10.08
N VAL A 39 14.01 -11.22 -10.35
CA VAL A 39 15.03 -11.47 -9.32
C VAL A 39 15.69 -10.15 -8.97
N ILE A 40 15.72 -9.84 -7.69
CA ILE A 40 16.24 -8.59 -7.13
C ILE A 40 17.45 -8.92 -6.26
N ASP A 41 18.58 -8.29 -6.54
CA ASP A 41 19.77 -8.38 -5.71
C ASP A 41 19.56 -7.68 -4.36
N LYS A 42 20.11 -8.23 -3.29
CA LYS A 42 20.06 -7.65 -1.95
C LYS A 42 21.48 -7.45 -1.43
N SER A 43 21.73 -6.33 -0.79
CA SER A 43 23.04 -6.02 -0.18
C SER A 43 23.46 -7.04 0.87
N PHE A 44 22.49 -7.71 1.52
CA PHE A 44 22.71 -8.78 2.50
C PHE A 44 21.64 -9.86 2.32
N GLY A 45 22.05 -11.13 2.38
CA GLY A 45 21.16 -12.29 2.26
C GLY A 45 21.01 -12.80 0.83
N ALA A 46 20.02 -13.67 0.62
CA ALA A 46 19.70 -14.23 -0.70
C ALA A 46 18.94 -13.20 -1.57
N PRO A 47 19.09 -13.29 -2.91
CA PRO A 47 18.27 -12.48 -3.82
C PRO A 47 16.78 -12.70 -3.57
N ARG A 48 16.00 -11.63 -3.66
CA ARG A 48 14.52 -11.69 -3.57
C ARG A 48 13.94 -12.07 -4.92
N ILE A 49 13.00 -12.99 -4.94
CA ILE A 49 12.22 -13.35 -6.12
C ILE A 49 10.79 -12.89 -5.87
N THR A 50 10.21 -12.14 -6.81
CA THR A 50 8.86 -11.60 -6.66
C THR A 50 8.17 -11.42 -8.00
N LYS A 51 6.81 -11.43 -7.98
CA LYS A 51 5.93 -10.98 -9.06
C LYS A 51 5.23 -9.68 -8.73
N ASP A 52 5.35 -9.18 -7.50
CA ASP A 52 4.71 -7.94 -7.10
C ASP A 52 5.33 -6.72 -7.80
N GLY A 53 4.48 -6.01 -8.55
CA GLY A 53 4.91 -4.87 -9.37
C GLY A 53 5.43 -3.69 -8.57
N VAL A 54 4.86 -3.40 -7.40
CA VAL A 54 5.33 -2.29 -6.55
C VAL A 54 6.69 -2.59 -5.94
N THR A 55 6.94 -3.82 -5.52
CA THR A 55 8.24 -4.26 -5.01
C THR A 55 9.31 -4.12 -6.09
N VAL A 56 9.04 -4.58 -7.32
CA VAL A 56 9.98 -4.41 -8.45
C VAL A 56 10.23 -2.93 -8.73
N ALA A 57 9.18 -2.10 -8.77
CA ALA A 57 9.30 -0.68 -9.06
C ALA A 57 10.14 0.07 -8.01
N LYS A 58 10.03 -0.29 -6.74
CA LYS A 58 10.76 0.33 -5.61
C LYS A 58 12.27 0.07 -5.66
N GLU A 59 12.71 -1.04 -6.23
CA GLU A 59 14.13 -1.41 -6.29
C GLU A 59 14.88 -0.82 -7.50
N ILE A 60 14.16 -0.20 -8.45
CA ILE A 60 14.79 0.36 -9.65
C ILE A 60 15.28 1.77 -9.38
N GLU A 61 16.61 1.93 -9.42
CA GLU A 61 17.30 3.21 -9.35
C GLU A 61 18.32 3.31 -10.50
N LEU A 62 18.26 4.40 -11.26
CA LEU A 62 19.07 4.58 -12.47
C LEU A 62 20.22 5.55 -12.21
N LYS A 63 21.36 5.29 -12.86
CA LYS A 63 22.57 6.13 -12.73
C LYS A 63 22.41 7.53 -13.32
N ASP A 64 21.73 7.64 -14.47
CA ASP A 64 21.41 8.94 -15.06
C ASP A 64 20.28 9.58 -14.28
N LYS A 65 20.53 10.76 -13.72
CA LYS A 65 19.58 11.45 -12.83
C LYS A 65 18.28 11.83 -13.51
N PHE A 66 18.31 12.14 -14.81
CA PHE A 66 17.11 12.49 -15.58
C PHE A 66 16.29 11.26 -15.97
N GLU A 67 16.95 10.16 -16.34
CA GLU A 67 16.27 8.87 -16.51
C GLU A 67 15.67 8.40 -15.19
N ASN A 68 16.41 8.58 -14.08
CA ASN A 68 15.93 8.21 -12.75
C ASN A 68 14.69 9.03 -12.33
N MET A 69 14.58 10.31 -12.71
CA MET A 69 13.35 11.09 -12.49
C MET A 69 12.14 10.42 -13.16
N GLY A 70 12.27 9.95 -14.40
CA GLY A 70 11.23 9.23 -15.11
C GLY A 70 10.84 7.92 -14.40
N ALA A 71 11.83 7.14 -13.97
CA ALA A 71 11.62 5.93 -13.20
C ALA A 71 10.94 6.22 -11.85
N GLN A 72 11.39 7.25 -11.12
CA GLN A 72 10.78 7.64 -9.83
C GLN A 72 9.32 8.09 -9.97
N MET A 73 8.98 8.84 -11.01
CA MET A 73 7.59 9.24 -11.28
C MET A 73 6.69 8.02 -11.55
N LEU A 74 7.20 7.03 -12.27
CA LEU A 74 6.44 5.81 -12.52
C LEU A 74 6.36 4.91 -11.27
N ARG A 75 7.40 4.88 -10.43
CA ARG A 75 7.37 4.25 -9.12
C ARG A 75 6.28 4.85 -8.22
N GLU A 76 6.08 6.16 -8.30
CA GLU A 76 5.00 6.85 -7.57
C GLU A 76 3.62 6.36 -8.00
N VAL A 77 3.40 6.09 -9.30
CA VAL A 77 2.16 5.48 -9.80
C VAL A 77 1.91 4.13 -9.12
N ALA A 78 2.90 3.23 -9.14
CA ALA A 78 2.77 1.91 -8.54
C ALA A 78 2.51 1.99 -7.01
N SER A 79 3.25 2.87 -6.31
CA SER A 79 3.10 3.05 -4.86
C SER A 79 1.73 3.60 -4.49
N LYS A 80 1.24 4.63 -5.21
CA LYS A 80 -0.05 5.24 -4.94
C LYS A 80 -1.22 4.29 -5.22
N THR A 81 -1.14 3.52 -6.30
CA THR A 81 -2.14 2.49 -6.61
C THR A 81 -2.16 1.42 -5.52
N ASN A 82 -1.01 0.98 -5.04
CA ASN A 82 -0.90 0.07 -3.90
C ASN A 82 -1.55 0.66 -2.64
N ASP A 83 -1.28 1.91 -2.32
CA ASP A 83 -1.84 2.59 -1.14
C ASP A 83 -3.37 2.70 -1.17
N LEU A 84 -3.97 2.90 -2.35
CA LEU A 84 -5.41 3.14 -2.51
C LEU A 84 -6.22 1.86 -2.73
N ALA A 85 -5.65 0.88 -3.43
CA ALA A 85 -6.36 -0.33 -3.85
C ALA A 85 -5.67 -1.64 -3.41
N GLY A 86 -4.40 -1.58 -3.00
CA GLY A 86 -3.61 -2.71 -2.53
C GLY A 86 -3.24 -3.74 -3.60
N ASP A 87 -3.69 -3.52 -4.84
CA ASP A 87 -3.42 -4.36 -6.02
C ASP A 87 -3.45 -3.49 -7.29
N GLY A 88 -3.15 -4.08 -8.46
CA GLY A 88 -3.20 -3.40 -9.77
C GLY A 88 -1.97 -2.55 -10.08
N THR A 89 -0.91 -2.65 -9.33
CA THR A 89 0.33 -1.85 -9.46
C THR A 89 1.01 -2.05 -10.82
N THR A 90 1.05 -3.29 -11.31
CA THR A 90 1.58 -3.63 -12.63
C THR A 90 0.70 -3.07 -13.75
N THR A 91 -0.62 -3.17 -13.63
CA THR A 91 -1.58 -2.59 -14.59
C THR A 91 -1.44 -1.08 -14.67
N ALA A 92 -1.32 -0.40 -13.52
CA ALA A 92 -1.11 1.05 -13.45
C ALA A 92 0.20 1.47 -14.14
N THR A 93 1.27 0.71 -13.92
CA THR A 93 2.58 0.94 -14.56
C THR A 93 2.51 0.81 -16.09
N VAL A 94 1.83 -0.23 -16.59
CA VAL A 94 1.62 -0.45 -18.04
C VAL A 94 0.78 0.66 -18.67
N LEU A 95 -0.29 1.08 -17.99
CA LEU A 95 -1.14 2.18 -18.43
C LEU A 95 -0.36 3.50 -18.48
N ALA A 96 0.40 3.82 -17.42
CA ALA A 96 1.20 5.04 -17.37
C ALA A 96 2.25 5.09 -18.48
N GLN A 97 3.00 4.00 -18.70
CA GLN A 97 3.94 3.90 -19.82
C GLN A 97 3.25 4.17 -21.15
N SER A 98 2.10 3.56 -21.38
CA SER A 98 1.36 3.70 -22.65
C SER A 98 0.86 5.13 -22.86
N ILE A 99 0.30 5.78 -21.82
CA ILE A 99 -0.16 7.17 -21.88
C ILE A 99 1.02 8.11 -22.13
N VAL A 100 2.14 7.93 -21.42
CA VAL A 100 3.35 8.76 -21.60
C VAL A 100 3.90 8.61 -23.03
N ARG A 101 4.05 7.39 -23.53
CA ARG A 101 4.55 7.12 -24.90
C ARG A 101 3.69 7.77 -25.97
N GLU A 102 2.35 7.61 -25.90
CA GLU A 102 1.44 8.21 -26.88
C GLU A 102 1.38 9.74 -26.74
N GLY A 103 1.39 10.25 -25.50
CA GLY A 103 1.42 11.68 -25.22
C GLY A 103 2.68 12.37 -25.72
N MET A 104 3.86 11.79 -25.46
CA MET A 104 5.13 12.35 -25.93
C MET A 104 5.24 12.40 -27.45
N LYS A 105 4.65 11.43 -28.18
CA LYS A 105 4.54 11.48 -29.66
C LYS A 105 3.72 12.70 -30.11
N SER A 106 2.61 12.98 -29.43
CA SER A 106 1.73 14.12 -29.75
C SER A 106 2.41 15.46 -29.44
N VAL A 107 3.13 15.56 -28.32
CA VAL A 107 3.94 16.75 -27.98
C VAL A 107 5.07 16.97 -28.98
N ALA A 108 5.75 15.92 -29.41
CA ALA A 108 6.80 16.00 -30.43
C ALA A 108 6.23 16.43 -31.79
N ALA A 109 4.96 16.16 -32.08
CA ALA A 109 4.25 16.64 -33.27
C ALA A 109 3.77 18.10 -33.15
N GLY A 110 4.07 18.80 -32.05
CA GLY A 110 3.76 20.22 -31.85
C GLY A 110 2.40 20.51 -31.21
N MET A 111 1.70 19.52 -30.69
CA MET A 111 0.43 19.70 -30.00
C MET A 111 0.63 20.33 -28.60
N ASN A 112 -0.35 21.10 -28.13
CA ASN A 112 -0.30 21.77 -26.83
C ASN A 112 -0.41 20.75 -25.69
N PRO A 113 0.65 20.58 -24.86
CA PRO A 113 0.66 19.57 -23.78
C PRO A 113 -0.44 19.78 -22.74
N MET A 114 -0.81 21.02 -22.46
CA MET A 114 -1.86 21.35 -21.47
C MET A 114 -3.25 20.95 -21.97
N ASP A 115 -3.51 21.11 -23.28
CA ASP A 115 -4.76 20.67 -23.88
C ASP A 115 -4.81 19.14 -24.05
N LEU A 116 -3.68 18.51 -24.39
CA LEU A 116 -3.57 17.05 -24.34
C LEU A 116 -3.93 16.50 -22.96
N LYS A 117 -3.39 17.11 -21.88
CA LYS A 117 -3.73 16.73 -20.51
C LYS A 117 -5.23 16.88 -20.21
N ARG A 118 -5.85 18.00 -20.60
CA ARG A 118 -7.31 18.20 -20.41
C ARG A 118 -8.12 17.11 -21.14
N GLY A 119 -7.71 16.74 -22.35
CA GLY A 119 -8.32 15.65 -23.08
C GLY A 119 -8.15 14.28 -22.40
N ILE A 120 -6.98 14.01 -21.83
CA ILE A 120 -6.74 12.82 -21.01
C ILE A 120 -7.69 12.79 -19.80
N ASP A 121 -7.82 13.90 -19.08
CA ASP A 121 -8.69 14.00 -17.90
C ASP A 121 -10.18 13.76 -18.26
N ILE A 122 -10.65 14.28 -19.40
CA ILE A 122 -12.01 14.03 -19.95
C ILE A 122 -12.20 12.53 -20.22
N ALA A 123 -11.26 11.89 -20.89
CA ALA A 123 -11.34 10.48 -21.25
C ALA A 123 -11.33 9.58 -20.01
N VAL A 124 -10.45 9.84 -19.04
CA VAL A 124 -10.37 9.08 -17.79
C VAL A 124 -11.69 9.16 -17.02
N THR A 125 -12.29 10.36 -16.94
CA THR A 125 -13.60 10.55 -16.30
C THR A 125 -14.68 9.69 -16.96
N ALA A 126 -14.71 9.66 -18.30
CA ALA A 126 -15.68 8.85 -19.06
C ALA A 126 -15.46 7.34 -18.87
N VAL A 127 -14.20 6.86 -18.91
CA VAL A 127 -13.87 5.45 -18.67
C VAL A 127 -14.23 5.02 -17.25
N VAL A 128 -13.91 5.83 -16.24
CA VAL A 128 -14.25 5.53 -14.84
C VAL A 128 -15.77 5.45 -14.64
N ALA A 129 -16.53 6.34 -15.26
CA ALA A 129 -18.00 6.30 -15.23
C ALA A 129 -18.54 5.01 -15.88
N ASP A 130 -18.01 4.60 -17.02
CA ASP A 130 -18.37 3.36 -17.70
C ASP A 130 -18.03 2.11 -16.87
N LEU A 131 -16.82 2.04 -16.28
CA LEU A 131 -16.42 0.95 -15.40
C LEU A 131 -17.37 0.80 -14.19
N LYS A 132 -17.71 1.93 -13.55
CA LYS A 132 -18.66 1.93 -12.42
C LYS A 132 -20.07 1.49 -12.84
N ALA A 133 -20.53 1.92 -14.01
CA ALA A 133 -21.86 1.53 -14.53
C ALA A 133 -21.96 0.04 -14.85
N ARG A 134 -20.84 -0.58 -15.25
CA ARG A 134 -20.77 -2.02 -15.56
C ARG A 134 -20.37 -2.89 -14.37
N SER A 135 -20.00 -2.29 -13.27
CA SER A 135 -19.60 -3.01 -12.07
C SER A 135 -20.76 -3.85 -11.50
N LYS A 136 -20.46 -5.09 -11.13
CA LYS A 136 -21.41 -6.00 -10.48
C LYS A 136 -21.05 -6.13 -9.01
N PRO A 137 -22.00 -5.91 -8.08
CA PRO A 137 -21.74 -6.11 -6.65
C PRO A 137 -21.35 -7.55 -6.35
N VAL A 138 -20.39 -7.74 -5.45
CA VAL A 138 -20.02 -9.06 -4.92
C VAL A 138 -21.02 -9.46 -3.84
N SER A 139 -21.72 -10.55 -4.05
CA SER A 139 -22.81 -10.99 -3.17
C SER A 139 -22.55 -12.29 -2.42
N GLY A 140 -21.63 -13.13 -2.89
CA GLY A 140 -21.41 -14.47 -2.36
C GLY A 140 -19.96 -14.80 -2.03
N SER A 141 -19.79 -15.80 -1.13
CA SER A 141 -18.49 -16.33 -0.73
C SER A 141 -17.68 -16.86 -1.93
N ASN A 142 -18.38 -17.44 -2.94
CA ASN A 142 -17.72 -17.94 -4.16
C ASN A 142 -17.09 -16.83 -5.00
N GLU A 143 -17.74 -15.68 -5.16
CA GLU A 143 -17.20 -14.53 -5.89
C GLU A 143 -16.01 -13.94 -5.14
N ILE A 144 -16.07 -13.88 -3.82
CA ILE A 144 -14.96 -13.49 -2.95
C ILE A 144 -13.75 -14.41 -3.17
N ALA A 145 -13.99 -15.74 -3.13
CA ALA A 145 -12.95 -16.73 -3.39
C ALA A 145 -12.33 -16.56 -4.80
N GLN A 146 -13.14 -16.33 -5.83
CA GLN A 146 -12.67 -16.12 -7.21
C GLN A 146 -11.77 -14.91 -7.33
N VAL A 147 -12.12 -13.76 -6.73
CA VAL A 147 -11.25 -12.57 -6.70
C VAL A 147 -9.93 -12.91 -6.02
N GLY A 148 -9.98 -13.56 -4.86
CA GLY A 148 -8.78 -13.99 -4.13
C GLY A 148 -7.89 -14.94 -4.95
N ILE A 149 -8.49 -15.90 -5.66
CA ILE A 149 -7.77 -16.85 -6.53
C ILE A 149 -7.06 -16.10 -7.67
N ILE A 150 -7.74 -15.18 -8.35
CA ILE A 150 -7.15 -14.42 -9.47
C ILE A 150 -6.00 -13.54 -8.99
N SER A 151 -6.20 -12.78 -7.93
CA SER A 151 -5.14 -11.93 -7.37
C SER A 151 -3.97 -12.76 -6.81
N ALA A 152 -4.25 -13.97 -6.30
CA ALA A 152 -3.22 -14.92 -5.88
C ALA A 152 -2.59 -15.74 -7.04
N ASN A 153 -2.70 -15.27 -8.30
CA ASN A 153 -2.16 -15.97 -9.48
C ASN A 153 -2.69 -17.41 -9.69
N GLY A 154 -3.95 -17.67 -9.36
CA GLY A 154 -4.60 -18.96 -9.53
C GLY A 154 -4.47 -19.92 -8.34
N ASP A 155 -3.95 -19.44 -7.20
CA ASP A 155 -3.85 -20.25 -5.98
C ASP A 155 -5.24 -20.36 -5.31
N THR A 156 -5.88 -21.53 -5.47
CA THR A 156 -7.22 -21.79 -4.94
C THR A 156 -7.26 -21.81 -3.42
N VAL A 157 -6.19 -22.27 -2.77
CA VAL A 157 -6.09 -22.34 -1.30
C VAL A 157 -6.13 -20.95 -0.69
N VAL A 158 -5.41 -20.01 -1.29
CA VAL A 158 -5.40 -18.60 -0.84
C VAL A 158 -6.79 -17.98 -0.95
N GLY A 159 -7.45 -18.10 -2.11
CA GLY A 159 -8.79 -17.52 -2.31
C GLY A 159 -9.84 -18.11 -1.38
N GLU A 160 -9.84 -19.44 -1.19
CA GLU A 160 -10.75 -20.12 -0.27
C GLU A 160 -10.52 -19.68 1.19
N LYS A 161 -9.27 -19.55 1.62
CA LYS A 161 -8.94 -19.09 2.99
C LYS A 161 -9.35 -17.65 3.24
N ILE A 162 -9.22 -16.77 2.25
CA ILE A 162 -9.70 -15.38 2.36
C ILE A 162 -11.22 -15.35 2.45
N ALA A 163 -11.94 -16.13 1.62
CA ALA A 163 -13.39 -16.21 1.68
C ALA A 163 -13.88 -16.77 3.04
N GLU A 164 -13.24 -17.83 3.54
CA GLU A 164 -13.53 -18.40 4.87
C GLU A 164 -13.26 -17.36 5.99
N ALA A 165 -12.18 -16.60 5.90
CA ALA A 165 -11.87 -15.55 6.84
C ALA A 165 -12.94 -14.45 6.84
N MET A 166 -13.34 -13.96 5.66
CA MET A 166 -14.39 -12.95 5.52
C MET A 166 -15.76 -13.42 6.00
N GLU A 167 -16.07 -14.70 5.83
CA GLU A 167 -17.31 -15.29 6.36
C GLU A 167 -17.32 -15.30 7.90
N LYS A 168 -16.18 -15.60 8.52
CA LYS A 168 -16.06 -15.65 9.99
C LYS A 168 -16.09 -14.30 10.66
N VAL A 169 -15.39 -13.29 10.10
CA VAL A 169 -15.31 -11.95 10.72
C VAL A 169 -16.25 -10.92 10.09
N GLY A 170 -16.93 -11.27 9.01
CA GLY A 170 -17.82 -10.37 8.27
C GLY A 170 -17.07 -9.46 7.27
N LYS A 171 -17.84 -8.73 6.45
CA LYS A 171 -17.31 -7.88 5.39
C LYS A 171 -16.43 -6.73 5.92
N GLU A 172 -16.77 -6.20 7.08
CA GLU A 172 -16.05 -5.14 7.78
C GLU A 172 -14.99 -5.68 8.77
N GLY A 173 -14.85 -7.01 8.83
CA GLY A 173 -13.96 -7.67 9.76
C GLY A 173 -12.49 -7.50 9.39
N VAL A 174 -11.64 -7.55 10.40
CA VAL A 174 -10.20 -7.42 10.24
C VAL A 174 -9.58 -8.78 9.91
N ILE A 175 -8.81 -8.83 8.84
CA ILE A 175 -8.04 -10.01 8.44
C ILE A 175 -6.57 -9.59 8.37
N THR A 176 -5.70 -10.36 9.00
CA THR A 176 -4.25 -10.15 8.99
C THR A 176 -3.54 -11.39 8.47
N VAL A 177 -2.33 -11.21 7.91
CA VAL A 177 -1.52 -12.31 7.37
C VAL A 177 -0.25 -12.43 8.18
N GLU A 178 0.04 -13.64 8.66
CA GLU A 178 1.22 -13.97 9.45
C GLU A 178 2.03 -15.10 8.82
N GLU A 179 3.28 -15.20 9.22
CA GLU A 179 4.13 -16.33 8.87
C GLU A 179 3.86 -17.50 9.82
N ALA A 180 3.56 -18.67 9.27
CA ALA A 180 3.45 -19.91 10.03
C ALA A 180 4.82 -20.55 10.28
N LYS A 181 4.92 -21.32 11.33
CA LYS A 181 6.09 -22.21 11.57
C LYS A 181 5.99 -23.53 10.80
N GLY A 182 4.80 -23.87 10.28
CA GLY A 182 4.49 -25.06 9.54
C GLY A 182 4.55 -24.89 8.03
N LEU A 183 4.18 -25.94 7.29
CA LEU A 183 4.16 -25.93 5.82
C LEU A 183 2.81 -25.48 5.25
N GLU A 184 1.74 -25.62 6.03
CA GLU A 184 0.36 -25.43 5.60
C GLU A 184 -0.19 -24.06 5.96
N PHE A 185 -1.27 -23.67 5.25
CA PHE A 185 -2.08 -22.50 5.59
C PHE A 185 -3.03 -22.83 6.75
N GLU A 186 -3.03 -21.99 7.76
CA GLU A 186 -3.95 -22.06 8.90
C GLU A 186 -4.78 -20.77 8.97
N LEU A 187 -6.01 -20.87 9.45
CA LEU A 187 -6.89 -19.75 9.71
C LEU A 187 -7.36 -19.79 11.16
N ASP A 188 -6.93 -18.82 11.94
CA ASP A 188 -7.37 -18.60 13.31
C ASP A 188 -8.25 -17.35 13.39
N VAL A 189 -9.24 -17.37 14.29
CA VAL A 189 -9.99 -16.17 14.68
C VAL A 189 -9.68 -15.90 16.14
N VAL A 190 -9.14 -14.72 16.40
CA VAL A 190 -8.67 -14.30 17.71
C VAL A 190 -9.35 -13.00 18.14
N GLU A 191 -9.35 -12.74 19.44
CA GLU A 191 -9.82 -11.46 19.97
C GLU A 191 -8.91 -10.32 19.51
N GLY A 192 -9.50 -9.27 18.95
CA GLY A 192 -8.74 -8.16 18.39
C GLY A 192 -9.62 -7.10 17.79
N MET A 193 -9.02 -5.98 17.41
CA MET A 193 -9.72 -4.90 16.72
C MET A 193 -8.77 -4.03 15.90
N GLN A 194 -9.33 -3.32 14.92
CA GLN A 194 -8.65 -2.27 14.18
C GLN A 194 -9.35 -0.92 14.38
N PHE A 195 -8.58 0.15 14.44
CA PHE A 195 -9.09 1.51 14.43
C PHE A 195 -8.27 2.44 13.52
N ASP A 196 -8.92 3.47 13.01
CA ASP A 196 -8.42 4.36 11.96
C ASP A 196 -7.48 5.44 12.55
N ARG A 197 -6.33 5.04 13.06
CA ARG A 197 -5.24 5.92 13.52
C ARG A 197 -3.92 5.23 13.26
N GLY A 198 -3.07 5.84 12.46
CA GLY A 198 -1.72 5.37 12.20
C GLY A 198 -0.69 5.95 13.17
N TYR A 199 0.58 5.64 12.92
CA TYR A 199 1.69 6.11 13.75
C TYR A 199 1.84 7.63 13.69
N LEU A 200 2.16 8.25 14.83
CA LEU A 200 2.37 9.70 14.95
C LEU A 200 3.66 10.19 14.28
N SER A 201 4.60 9.30 14.01
CA SER A 201 5.87 9.64 13.39
C SER A 201 6.40 8.47 12.56
N PRO A 202 6.89 8.72 11.33
CA PRO A 202 7.56 7.70 10.52
C PRO A 202 8.80 7.10 11.20
N TYR A 203 9.39 7.80 12.15
CA TYR A 203 10.52 7.29 12.93
C TYR A 203 10.16 6.11 13.83
N PHE A 204 8.89 5.82 14.06
CA PHE A 204 8.46 4.61 14.77
C PHE A 204 8.48 3.35 13.90
N ILE A 205 8.58 3.46 12.58
CA ILE A 205 8.59 2.34 11.64
C ILE A 205 9.66 1.31 12.04
N THR A 206 9.25 0.05 12.07
CA THR A 206 10.12 -1.10 12.32
C THR A 206 10.35 -1.93 11.05
N ASN A 207 9.39 -1.87 10.11
CA ASN A 207 9.47 -2.51 8.80
C ASN A 207 9.45 -1.45 7.68
N PRO A 208 10.61 -1.03 7.17
CA PRO A 208 10.68 -0.01 6.12
C PRO A 208 10.09 -0.44 4.78
N GLU A 209 10.10 -1.74 4.46
CA GLU A 209 9.55 -2.25 3.20
C GLU A 209 8.03 -2.07 3.14
N LYS A 210 7.33 -2.33 4.26
CA LYS A 210 5.88 -2.17 4.40
C LYS A 210 5.47 -0.81 4.99
N MET A 211 6.43 0.05 5.33
CA MET A 211 6.18 1.33 6.01
C MET A 211 5.29 1.16 7.25
N SER A 212 5.51 0.10 8.02
CA SER A 212 4.70 -0.28 9.18
C SER A 212 5.52 -0.42 10.46
N VAL A 213 4.82 -0.34 11.58
CA VAL A 213 5.34 -0.68 12.92
C VAL A 213 4.77 -2.03 13.31
N GLU A 214 5.62 -2.97 13.69
CA GLU A 214 5.23 -4.27 14.23
C GLU A 214 5.79 -4.41 15.65
N LEU A 215 4.92 -4.62 16.62
CA LEU A 215 5.26 -4.82 18.02
C LEU A 215 4.80 -6.21 18.46
N GLN A 216 5.73 -7.03 18.94
CA GLN A 216 5.47 -8.38 19.45
C GLN A 216 5.37 -8.35 20.97
N ASP A 217 4.31 -8.94 21.51
CA ASP A 217 4.00 -8.97 22.95
C ASP A 217 4.07 -7.58 23.64
N PRO A 218 3.49 -6.50 23.02
CA PRO A 218 3.61 -5.16 23.57
C PRO A 218 2.80 -4.96 24.84
N TYR A 219 3.28 -4.03 25.68
CA TYR A 219 2.44 -3.31 26.62
C TYR A 219 1.70 -2.19 25.88
N ILE A 220 0.49 -1.86 26.36
CA ILE A 220 -0.36 -0.83 25.75
C ILE A 220 -0.79 0.15 26.84
N LEU A 221 -0.30 1.38 26.76
CA LEU A 221 -0.73 2.48 27.63
C LEU A 221 -1.90 3.18 26.95
N ILE A 222 -3.05 3.24 27.62
CA ILE A 222 -4.28 3.84 27.13
C ILE A 222 -4.56 5.09 27.99
N HIS A 223 -4.38 6.27 27.40
CA HIS A 223 -4.52 7.54 28.10
C HIS A 223 -5.58 8.44 27.46
N GLU A 224 -6.46 9.01 28.28
CA GLU A 224 -7.58 9.81 27.80
C GLU A 224 -7.16 11.16 27.23
N LYS A 225 -6.16 11.83 27.85
CA LYS A 225 -5.75 13.20 27.55
C LYS A 225 -4.53 13.26 26.63
N LYS A 226 -4.18 14.47 26.23
CA LYS A 226 -2.95 14.76 25.49
C LYS A 226 -1.70 14.57 26.35
N LEU A 227 -0.63 14.12 25.72
CA LEU A 227 0.70 13.98 26.31
C LEU A 227 1.66 14.97 25.63
N SER A 228 2.00 16.04 26.34
CA SER A 228 2.98 17.05 25.88
C SER A 228 4.32 16.96 26.63
N ASN A 229 4.31 16.32 27.82
CA ASN A 229 5.47 16.17 28.71
C ASN A 229 5.54 14.70 29.15
N LEU A 230 6.75 14.12 29.16
CA LEU A 230 6.98 12.74 29.58
C LEU A 230 7.27 12.58 31.07
N GLN A 231 7.39 13.67 31.84
CA GLN A 231 7.82 13.61 33.23
C GLN A 231 6.90 12.73 34.10
N ALA A 232 5.59 12.81 33.84
CA ALA A 232 4.58 11.98 34.50
C ALA A 232 4.66 10.49 34.08
N MET A 233 5.27 10.18 32.94
CA MET A 233 5.41 8.83 32.41
C MET A 233 6.75 8.17 32.77
N LEU A 234 7.73 8.90 33.28
CA LEU A 234 9.07 8.34 33.53
C LEU A 234 9.05 7.02 34.29
N PRO A 235 8.29 6.89 35.42
CA PRO A 235 8.27 5.62 36.16
C PRO A 235 7.80 4.43 35.36
N ILE A 236 6.76 4.61 34.53
CA ILE A 236 6.23 3.52 33.71
C ILE A 236 7.15 3.22 32.52
N LEU A 237 7.78 4.23 31.90
CA LEU A 237 8.76 4.03 30.84
C LEU A 237 9.98 3.26 31.32
N GLU A 238 10.51 3.56 32.51
CA GLU A 238 11.61 2.83 33.14
C GLU A 238 11.23 1.36 33.40
N ALA A 239 10.04 1.11 33.94
CA ALA A 239 9.55 -0.23 34.18
C ALA A 239 9.38 -1.04 32.87
N VAL A 240 8.90 -0.41 31.79
CA VAL A 240 8.80 -1.02 30.48
C VAL A 240 10.18 -1.33 29.89
N VAL A 241 11.14 -0.42 29.98
CA VAL A 241 12.52 -0.66 29.55
C VAL A 241 13.13 -1.84 30.28
N GLN A 242 12.95 -1.93 31.60
CA GLN A 242 13.45 -3.06 32.40
C GLN A 242 12.84 -4.40 32.00
N SER A 243 11.56 -4.40 31.54
CA SER A 243 10.90 -5.62 31.05
C SER A 243 11.41 -6.10 29.70
N GLY A 244 12.06 -5.23 28.90
CA GLY A 244 12.53 -5.50 27.55
C GLY A 244 11.40 -5.60 26.50
N ARG A 245 10.13 -5.46 26.90
CA ARG A 245 8.96 -5.54 26.02
C ARG A 245 8.71 -4.19 25.32
N PRO A 246 8.15 -4.19 24.09
CA PRO A 246 7.75 -2.95 23.43
C PRO A 246 6.53 -2.31 24.08
N LEU A 247 6.38 -1.00 23.86
CA LEU A 247 5.27 -0.20 24.35
C LEU A 247 4.52 0.46 23.21
N LEU A 248 3.20 0.29 23.16
CA LEU A 248 2.30 1.13 22.40
C LEU A 248 1.68 2.17 23.33
N ILE A 249 1.70 3.43 22.91
CA ILE A 249 1.01 4.52 23.62
C ILE A 249 -0.18 4.97 22.76
N ILE A 250 -1.37 4.88 23.32
CA ILE A 250 -2.62 5.39 22.73
C ILE A 250 -3.09 6.55 23.59
N ALA A 251 -3.07 7.76 23.05
CA ALA A 251 -3.49 8.96 23.76
C ALA A 251 -4.31 9.89 22.85
N GLU A 252 -5.03 10.86 23.41
CA GLU A 252 -5.73 11.87 22.59
C GLU A 252 -4.83 12.50 21.55
N ASP A 253 -3.64 12.90 21.96
CA ASP A 253 -2.54 13.35 21.11
C ASP A 253 -1.22 13.20 21.86
N ILE A 254 -0.11 13.10 21.13
CA ILE A 254 1.24 13.14 21.69
C ILE A 254 2.03 14.13 20.86
N GLU A 255 2.42 15.23 21.48
CA GLU A 255 2.99 16.38 20.78
C GLU A 255 4.20 16.96 21.49
N GLY A 256 4.91 17.86 20.82
CA GLY A 256 6.00 18.64 21.40
C GLY A 256 7.16 17.79 21.93
N GLU A 257 7.59 18.08 23.16
CA GLU A 257 8.73 17.43 23.80
C GLU A 257 8.49 15.93 24.04
N ALA A 258 7.25 15.53 24.32
CA ALA A 258 6.91 14.13 24.55
C ALA A 258 7.17 13.28 23.30
N LEU A 259 6.66 13.69 22.15
CA LEU A 259 6.87 12.96 20.89
C LEU A 259 8.36 12.94 20.51
N ALA A 260 9.04 14.08 20.57
CA ALA A 260 10.45 14.19 20.24
C ALA A 260 11.31 13.25 21.11
N THR A 261 11.04 13.19 22.42
CA THR A 261 11.79 12.34 23.34
C THR A 261 11.54 10.85 23.10
N LEU A 262 10.29 10.44 22.80
CA LEU A 262 9.99 9.05 22.42
C LEU A 262 10.73 8.64 21.14
N VAL A 263 10.73 9.49 20.12
CA VAL A 263 11.45 9.26 18.87
C VAL A 263 12.96 9.12 19.12
N VAL A 264 13.56 10.04 19.88
CA VAL A 264 15.01 9.99 20.17
C VAL A 264 15.38 8.72 20.93
N ASN A 265 14.59 8.32 21.94
CA ASN A 265 14.87 7.10 22.71
C ASN A 265 14.71 5.84 21.86
N LYS A 266 13.73 5.81 20.95
CA LYS A 266 13.57 4.71 19.98
C LYS A 266 14.76 4.62 19.03
N LEU A 267 15.21 5.74 18.46
CA LEU A 267 16.35 5.79 17.54
C LEU A 267 17.68 5.39 18.22
N ARG A 268 17.83 5.70 19.50
CA ARG A 268 18.99 5.26 20.31
C ARG A 268 18.93 3.80 20.74
N GLY A 269 17.84 3.11 20.44
CA GLY A 269 17.63 1.69 20.81
C GLY A 269 17.33 1.48 22.31
N GLY A 270 17.13 2.55 23.08
CA GLY A 270 16.84 2.47 24.52
C GLY A 270 15.40 2.08 24.84
N LEU A 271 14.46 2.35 23.94
CA LEU A 271 13.03 2.05 24.14
C LEU A 271 12.42 1.56 22.83
N LYS A 272 11.79 0.40 22.86
CA LYS A 272 10.95 -0.10 21.74
C LYS A 272 9.56 0.49 21.90
N VAL A 273 9.25 1.57 21.19
CA VAL A 273 7.99 2.32 21.38
C VAL A 273 7.37 2.73 20.05
N ALA A 274 6.06 2.76 20.04
CA ALA A 274 5.26 3.45 19.04
C ALA A 274 4.14 4.25 19.73
N ALA A 275 3.65 5.27 19.03
CA ALA A 275 2.62 6.14 19.54
C ALA A 275 1.58 6.44 18.46
N VAL A 276 0.30 6.38 18.84
CA VAL A 276 -0.85 6.64 17.99
C VAL A 276 -1.85 7.53 18.69
N LYS A 277 -2.69 8.24 17.91
CA LYS A 277 -3.83 8.97 18.44
C LYS A 277 -4.95 8.02 18.81
N ALA A 278 -5.68 8.35 19.87
CA ALA A 278 -6.91 7.66 20.23
C ALA A 278 -7.98 7.83 19.13
N PRO A 279 -8.75 6.77 18.82
CA PRO A 279 -9.84 6.86 17.87
C PRO A 279 -11.03 7.65 18.42
N GLY A 280 -11.77 8.32 17.53
CA GLY A 280 -12.98 9.08 17.87
C GLY A 280 -12.69 10.43 18.51
N PHE A 281 -13.76 11.10 18.96
CA PHE A 281 -13.74 12.43 19.58
C PHE A 281 -14.73 12.48 20.77
N GLY A 282 -14.42 13.30 21.79
CA GLY A 282 -15.28 13.50 22.97
C GLY A 282 -15.64 12.18 23.67
N ASP A 283 -16.90 12.01 24.04
CA ASP A 283 -17.36 10.81 24.77
C ASP A 283 -17.20 9.52 23.97
N ARG A 284 -17.24 9.59 22.64
CA ARG A 284 -16.96 8.43 21.79
C ARG A 284 -15.52 7.97 21.92
N ARG A 285 -14.57 8.89 22.00
CA ARG A 285 -13.16 8.55 22.24
C ARG A 285 -13.00 7.81 23.56
N LYS A 286 -13.63 8.29 24.65
CA LYS A 286 -13.62 7.59 25.95
C LYS A 286 -14.17 6.17 25.81
N ALA A 287 -15.32 6.03 25.16
CA ALA A 287 -15.95 4.72 24.97
C ALA A 287 -15.10 3.75 24.15
N MET A 288 -14.40 4.23 23.11
CA MET A 288 -13.48 3.42 22.30
C MET A 288 -12.19 3.07 23.07
N LEU A 289 -11.66 3.98 23.87
CA LEU A 289 -10.53 3.69 24.76
C LEU A 289 -10.87 2.63 25.81
N GLU A 290 -12.10 2.66 26.36
CA GLU A 290 -12.60 1.61 27.25
C GLU A 290 -12.72 0.25 26.53
N ASP A 291 -13.19 0.23 25.29
CA ASP A 291 -13.26 -1.00 24.49
C ASP A 291 -11.87 -1.60 24.29
N ILE A 292 -10.87 -0.75 23.96
CA ILE A 292 -9.46 -1.17 23.83
C ILE A 292 -8.93 -1.70 25.16
N ALA A 293 -9.25 -1.02 26.29
CA ALA A 293 -8.83 -1.45 27.61
C ALA A 293 -9.39 -2.83 27.98
N ILE A 294 -10.68 -3.07 27.69
CA ILE A 294 -11.32 -4.36 27.93
C ILE A 294 -10.70 -5.44 27.04
N LEU A 295 -10.49 -5.15 25.74
CA LEU A 295 -9.90 -6.07 24.79
C LEU A 295 -8.48 -6.49 25.19
N THR A 296 -7.70 -5.59 25.77
CA THR A 296 -6.29 -5.81 26.09
C THR A 296 -6.02 -6.15 27.55
N ALA A 297 -7.05 -6.31 28.37
CA ALA A 297 -6.99 -6.46 29.83
C ALA A 297 -6.23 -5.32 30.54
N GLY A 298 -6.26 -4.12 29.97
CA GLY A 298 -5.67 -2.91 30.54
C GLY A 298 -6.71 -2.03 31.21
N GLU A 299 -6.23 -0.86 31.68
CA GLU A 299 -7.06 0.20 32.26
C GLU A 299 -6.92 1.47 31.42
N MET A 300 -8.03 2.19 31.20
CA MET A 300 -8.00 3.52 30.64
C MET A 300 -7.54 4.50 31.74
N ILE A 301 -6.39 5.13 31.51
CA ILE A 301 -5.82 6.10 32.44
C ILE A 301 -6.53 7.43 32.25
N SER A 302 -7.37 7.78 33.22
CA SER A 302 -8.19 8.97 33.21
C SER A 302 -8.23 9.60 34.61
N GLU A 303 -8.00 10.90 34.67
CA GLU A 303 -8.13 11.66 35.91
C GLU A 303 -9.58 11.71 36.40
N ASP A 304 -10.56 11.65 35.49
CA ASP A 304 -11.98 11.59 35.83
C ASP A 304 -12.32 10.28 36.60
N LEU A 305 -11.55 9.20 36.34
CA LEU A 305 -11.61 7.94 37.09
C LEU A 305 -10.70 7.92 38.33
N GLY A 306 -10.03 9.03 38.64
CA GLY A 306 -9.12 9.15 39.78
C GLY A 306 -7.73 8.55 39.54
N ILE A 307 -7.40 8.13 38.31
CA ILE A 307 -6.11 7.52 37.99
C ILE A 307 -5.19 8.58 37.39
N LYS A 308 -4.11 8.89 38.08
CA LYS A 308 -3.08 9.82 37.63
C LYS A 308 -1.99 9.06 36.87
N LEU A 309 -1.42 9.69 35.85
CA LEU A 309 -0.39 9.09 35.01
C LEU A 309 0.87 8.68 35.77
N GLU A 310 1.23 9.44 36.81
CA GLU A 310 2.39 9.15 37.67
C GLU A 310 2.22 7.89 38.53
N THR A 311 0.98 7.44 38.74
CA THR A 311 0.67 6.26 39.56
C THR A 311 0.48 4.98 38.77
N VAL A 312 0.66 5.07 37.44
CA VAL A 312 0.47 3.92 36.53
C VAL A 312 1.54 2.87 36.76
N THR A 313 1.11 1.64 36.92
CA THR A 313 1.98 0.45 37.03
C THR A 313 1.87 -0.42 35.83
N VAL A 314 2.84 -1.32 35.62
CA VAL A 314 2.85 -2.29 34.50
C VAL A 314 1.58 -3.16 34.49
N GLY A 315 1.01 -3.46 35.67
CA GLY A 315 -0.22 -4.25 35.79
C GLY A 315 -1.48 -3.56 35.25
N MET A 316 -1.45 -2.23 35.10
CA MET A 316 -2.56 -1.44 34.53
C MET A 316 -2.45 -1.31 33.00
N LEU A 317 -1.30 -1.67 32.41
CA LEU A 317 -1.10 -1.63 30.97
C LEU A 317 -1.85 -2.77 30.28
N GLY A 318 -2.49 -2.46 29.16
CA GLY A 318 -3.02 -3.48 28.28
C GLY A 318 -1.92 -4.33 27.67
N GLN A 319 -2.27 -5.51 27.19
CA GLN A 319 -1.36 -6.45 26.53
C GLN A 319 -2.04 -7.07 25.31
N ALA A 320 -1.26 -7.39 24.29
CA ALA A 320 -1.68 -8.14 23.13
C ALA A 320 -0.51 -8.98 22.65
N LYS A 321 -0.80 -10.00 21.84
CA LYS A 321 0.26 -10.79 21.23
C LYS A 321 0.99 -10.00 20.15
N ARG A 322 0.25 -9.21 19.37
CA ARG A 322 0.85 -8.36 18.33
C ARG A 322 0.05 -7.08 18.14
N VAL A 323 0.76 -6.02 17.80
CA VAL A 323 0.18 -4.77 17.28
C VAL A 323 0.89 -4.41 15.97
N THR A 324 0.10 -4.12 14.94
CA THR A 324 0.58 -3.61 13.66
C THR A 324 0.01 -2.22 13.42
N ILE A 325 0.86 -1.27 13.02
CA ILE A 325 0.45 0.12 12.78
C ILE A 325 0.99 0.52 11.41
N ASP A 326 0.11 0.94 10.53
CA ASP A 326 0.46 1.60 9.28
C ASP A 326 0.27 3.12 9.38
N LYS A 327 0.28 3.84 8.25
CA LYS A 327 0.10 5.29 8.23
C LYS A 327 -1.32 5.73 8.64
N ASP A 328 -2.32 4.85 8.48
CA ASP A 328 -3.74 5.16 8.62
C ASP A 328 -4.40 4.38 9.76
N ASN A 329 -3.92 3.17 10.08
CA ASN A 329 -4.60 2.22 10.95
C ASN A 329 -3.69 1.64 12.04
N THR A 330 -4.32 1.24 13.13
CA THR A 330 -3.71 0.42 14.20
C THR A 330 -4.56 -0.84 14.40
N THR A 331 -3.91 -2.01 14.26
CA THR A 331 -4.53 -3.33 14.46
C THR A 331 -3.95 -4.01 15.68
N ILE A 332 -4.80 -4.35 16.63
CA ILE A 332 -4.47 -5.13 17.84
C ILE A 332 -4.93 -6.57 17.59
N VAL A 333 -4.01 -7.53 17.71
CA VAL A 333 -4.26 -8.94 17.46
C VAL A 333 -4.02 -9.73 18.73
N ASP A 334 -4.96 -10.58 19.08
CA ASP A 334 -4.90 -11.48 20.25
C ASP A 334 -4.66 -10.68 21.56
N GLY A 335 -5.64 -9.81 21.86
CA GLY A 335 -5.65 -9.03 23.11
C GLY A 335 -5.83 -9.94 24.33
N ALA A 336 -5.18 -9.58 25.43
CA ALA A 336 -5.20 -10.36 26.67
C ALA A 336 -6.54 -10.29 27.45
N GLY A 337 -7.55 -9.58 26.93
CA GLY A 337 -8.88 -9.47 27.53
C GLY A 337 -9.58 -10.82 27.60
N THR A 338 -10.30 -11.07 28.69
CA THR A 338 -11.06 -12.29 28.83
C THR A 338 -12.34 -12.23 27.98
N ARG A 339 -12.68 -13.34 27.35
CA ARG A 339 -13.85 -13.44 26.49
C ARG A 339 -15.13 -13.00 27.19
N ASP A 340 -15.32 -13.38 28.44
CA ASP A 340 -16.50 -13.01 29.23
C ASP A 340 -16.66 -11.48 29.36
N ARG A 341 -15.55 -10.76 29.57
CA ARG A 341 -15.57 -9.28 29.66
C ARG A 341 -15.86 -8.63 28.31
N ILE A 342 -15.31 -9.20 27.22
CA ILE A 342 -15.57 -8.72 25.86
C ILE A 342 -17.03 -8.97 25.49
N GLU A 343 -17.57 -10.16 25.74
CA GLU A 343 -18.99 -10.49 25.49
C GLU A 343 -19.95 -9.62 26.31
N ALA A 344 -19.63 -9.34 27.60
CA ALA A 344 -20.40 -8.43 28.42
C ALA A 344 -20.40 -7.00 27.83
N ARG A 345 -19.24 -6.52 27.33
CA ARG A 345 -19.15 -5.22 26.67
C ARG A 345 -19.95 -5.16 25.37
N VAL A 346 -19.87 -6.20 24.55
CA VAL A 346 -20.68 -6.38 23.34
C VAL A 346 -22.17 -6.33 23.65
N GLY A 347 -22.60 -7.02 24.72
CA GLY A 347 -23.98 -6.98 25.22
C GLY A 347 -24.44 -5.58 25.61
N ALA A 348 -23.57 -4.83 26.32
CA ALA A 348 -23.87 -3.45 26.71
C ALA A 348 -24.01 -2.51 25.49
N ILE A 349 -23.18 -2.67 24.47
CA ILE A 349 -23.27 -1.88 23.23
C ILE A 349 -24.56 -2.22 22.48
N ARG A 350 -24.99 -3.51 22.40
CA ARG A 350 -26.26 -3.91 21.78
C ARG A 350 -27.45 -3.26 22.48
N GLN A 351 -27.46 -3.21 23.80
CA GLN A 351 -28.50 -2.51 24.55
C GLN A 351 -28.52 -1.00 24.25
N GLN A 352 -27.35 -0.36 24.10
CA GLN A 352 -27.27 1.05 23.69
C GLN A 352 -27.87 1.26 22.29
N ILE A 353 -27.62 0.34 21.32
CA ILE A 353 -28.22 0.39 19.98
C ILE A 353 -29.73 0.31 20.01
N GLU A 354 -30.29 -0.55 20.88
CA GLU A 354 -31.73 -0.71 21.03
C GLU A 354 -32.41 0.50 21.69
N ASN A 355 -31.70 1.17 22.60
CA ASN A 355 -32.23 2.28 23.39
C ASN A 355 -32.04 3.66 22.74
N THR A 356 -31.15 3.78 21.75
CA THR A 356 -30.92 5.07 21.09
C THR A 356 -32.02 5.42 20.11
N THR A 357 -32.45 6.70 20.12
CA THR A 357 -33.42 7.23 19.16
C THR A 357 -32.76 8.00 18.00
N SER A 358 -31.44 8.19 18.04
CA SER A 358 -30.65 8.90 17.03
C SER A 358 -30.11 7.89 16.01
N ASP A 359 -30.50 8.03 14.75
CA ASP A 359 -30.00 7.17 13.66
C ASP A 359 -28.47 7.27 13.52
N TYR A 360 -27.91 8.47 13.71
CA TYR A 360 -26.48 8.69 13.68
C TYR A 360 -25.76 7.99 14.83
N ASP A 361 -26.27 8.06 16.06
CA ASP A 361 -25.66 7.36 17.19
C ASP A 361 -25.79 5.86 17.03
N LYS A 362 -26.92 5.40 16.50
CA LYS A 362 -27.15 3.99 16.17
C LYS A 362 -26.11 3.46 15.18
N GLU A 363 -25.85 4.18 14.09
CA GLU A 363 -24.83 3.84 13.10
C GLU A 363 -23.45 3.74 13.77
N LYS A 364 -23.06 4.72 14.58
CA LYS A 364 -21.75 4.74 15.25
C LYS A 364 -21.60 3.67 16.34
N LEU A 365 -22.67 3.31 17.00
CA LEU A 365 -22.69 2.16 17.93
C LEU A 365 -22.59 0.83 17.18
N GLN A 366 -23.20 0.72 16.00
CA GLN A 366 -23.07 -0.47 15.14
C GLN A 366 -21.63 -0.64 14.61
N GLU A 367 -20.99 0.44 14.15
CA GLU A 367 -19.58 0.41 13.77
C GLU A 367 -18.68 -0.06 14.93
N ARG A 368 -18.91 0.46 16.11
CA ARG A 368 -18.15 0.09 17.31
C ARG A 368 -18.38 -1.36 17.72
N LEU A 369 -19.64 -1.83 17.63
CA LEU A 369 -20.01 -3.22 17.85
C LEU A 369 -19.29 -4.15 16.88
N ALA A 370 -19.30 -3.83 15.58
CA ALA A 370 -18.64 -4.61 14.55
C ALA A 370 -17.12 -4.74 14.80
N LYS A 371 -16.48 -3.64 15.20
CA LYS A 371 -15.03 -3.63 15.51
C LYS A 371 -14.67 -4.50 16.72
N LEU A 372 -15.53 -4.57 17.74
CA LEU A 372 -15.26 -5.33 18.97
C LEU A 372 -15.70 -6.80 18.86
N ALA A 373 -16.88 -7.06 18.25
CA ALA A 373 -17.47 -8.39 18.19
C ALA A 373 -16.93 -9.26 17.05
N GLY A 374 -16.37 -8.64 16.00
CA GLY A 374 -15.87 -9.37 14.83
C GLY A 374 -14.57 -10.13 15.06
N GLY A 375 -13.78 -9.69 16.03
CA GLY A 375 -12.44 -10.23 16.22
C GLY A 375 -11.49 -9.93 15.04
N VAL A 376 -10.38 -10.66 15.00
CA VAL A 376 -9.40 -10.61 13.91
C VAL A 376 -9.19 -12.02 13.36
N ALA A 377 -9.40 -12.20 12.06
CA ALA A 377 -9.00 -13.42 11.39
C ALA A 377 -7.50 -13.35 11.05
N VAL A 378 -6.74 -14.35 11.44
CA VAL A 378 -5.31 -14.46 11.20
C VAL A 378 -5.06 -15.60 10.21
N ILE A 379 -4.69 -15.24 8.98
CA ILE A 379 -4.23 -16.22 7.98
C ILE A 379 -2.74 -16.44 8.20
N LYS A 380 -2.37 -17.64 8.60
CA LYS A 380 -0.98 -18.05 8.79
C LYS A 380 -0.48 -18.76 7.55
N VAL A 381 0.58 -18.23 6.96
CA VAL A 381 1.14 -18.69 5.69
C VAL A 381 2.36 -19.55 5.95
N GLY A 382 2.28 -20.83 5.57
CA GLY A 382 3.38 -21.78 5.66
C GLY A 382 4.18 -21.92 4.37
N GLY A 383 5.37 -22.51 4.48
CA GLY A 383 6.23 -22.83 3.34
C GLY A 383 7.50 -23.57 3.75
N SER A 384 8.19 -24.13 2.75
CA SER A 384 9.41 -24.94 2.96
C SER A 384 10.68 -24.11 3.17
N SER A 385 10.64 -22.82 2.82
CA SER A 385 11.75 -21.89 3.01
C SER A 385 11.24 -20.50 3.36
N GLU A 386 12.08 -19.71 4.03
CA GLU A 386 11.75 -18.32 4.39
C GLU A 386 11.43 -17.46 3.16
N VAL A 387 12.11 -17.68 2.04
CA VAL A 387 11.86 -16.97 0.77
C VAL A 387 10.48 -17.33 0.22
N GLU A 388 10.09 -18.61 0.28
CA GLU A 388 8.77 -19.07 -0.16
C GLU A 388 7.65 -18.50 0.74
N VAL A 389 7.85 -18.52 2.06
CA VAL A 389 6.86 -17.97 3.02
C VAL A 389 6.64 -16.49 2.77
N LYS A 390 7.70 -15.71 2.55
CA LYS A 390 7.58 -14.28 2.24
C LYS A 390 6.83 -14.01 0.94
N GLU A 391 7.18 -14.74 -0.13
CA GLU A 391 6.48 -14.60 -1.43
C GLU A 391 5.00 -14.96 -1.31
N ARG A 392 4.68 -16.07 -0.63
CA ARG A 392 3.30 -16.47 -0.39
C ARG A 392 2.53 -15.47 0.46
N LYS A 393 3.17 -14.92 1.50
CA LYS A 393 2.57 -13.89 2.36
C LYS A 393 2.23 -12.63 1.57
N ASP A 394 3.17 -12.12 0.75
CA ASP A 394 2.93 -10.94 -0.08
C ASP A 394 1.74 -11.21 -1.04
N ARG A 395 1.66 -12.40 -1.63
CA ARG A 395 0.55 -12.81 -2.51
C ARG A 395 -0.80 -12.88 -1.78
N VAL A 396 -0.82 -13.36 -0.54
CA VAL A 396 -2.04 -13.40 0.30
C VAL A 396 -2.46 -11.98 0.69
N ASP A 397 -1.52 -11.10 1.03
CA ASP A 397 -1.79 -9.70 1.33
C ASP A 397 -2.43 -8.99 0.11
N ASP A 398 -1.88 -9.17 -1.10
CA ASP A 398 -2.42 -8.61 -2.34
C ASP A 398 -3.85 -9.14 -2.62
N ALA A 399 -4.03 -10.45 -2.50
CA ALA A 399 -5.34 -11.09 -2.70
C ALA A 399 -6.39 -10.61 -1.68
N LEU A 400 -6.00 -10.35 -0.44
CA LEU A 400 -6.86 -9.80 0.59
C LEU A 400 -7.30 -8.36 0.24
N HIS A 401 -6.37 -7.52 -0.20
CA HIS A 401 -6.67 -6.15 -0.61
C HIS A 401 -7.59 -6.12 -1.83
N ALA A 402 -7.30 -6.93 -2.86
CA ALA A 402 -8.15 -7.07 -4.04
C ALA A 402 -9.57 -7.52 -3.67
N THR A 403 -9.69 -8.47 -2.74
CA THR A 403 -10.99 -8.97 -2.28
C THR A 403 -11.78 -7.88 -1.54
N ARG A 404 -11.15 -7.10 -0.67
CA ARG A 404 -11.77 -5.94 -0.03
C ARG A 404 -12.23 -4.90 -1.06
N ALA A 405 -11.37 -4.57 -2.03
CA ALA A 405 -11.71 -3.64 -3.10
C ALA A 405 -12.92 -4.12 -3.93
N ALA A 406 -13.05 -5.44 -4.15
CA ALA A 406 -14.20 -6.03 -4.83
C ALA A 406 -15.49 -5.94 -4.00
N VAL A 407 -15.41 -6.15 -2.70
CA VAL A 407 -16.56 -5.99 -1.80
C VAL A 407 -17.04 -4.54 -1.74
N GLU A 408 -16.12 -3.57 -1.79
CA GLU A 408 -16.43 -2.14 -1.74
C GLU A 408 -17.09 -1.61 -3.01
N GLU A 409 -16.55 -1.93 -4.18
CA GLU A 409 -16.97 -1.31 -5.46
C GLU A 409 -17.44 -2.33 -6.52
N GLY A 410 -17.52 -3.61 -6.18
CA GLY A 410 -17.91 -4.66 -7.11
C GLY A 410 -16.79 -5.10 -8.05
N ILE A 411 -17.17 -5.89 -9.03
CA ILE A 411 -16.28 -6.55 -9.97
C ILE A 411 -16.62 -6.24 -11.44
N VAL A 412 -15.62 -6.34 -12.29
CA VAL A 412 -15.72 -6.25 -13.76
C VAL A 412 -15.01 -7.45 -14.41
N PRO A 413 -15.21 -7.75 -15.71
CA PRO A 413 -14.42 -8.75 -16.41
C PRO A 413 -12.92 -8.44 -16.31
N GLY A 414 -12.12 -9.44 -15.91
CA GLY A 414 -10.70 -9.30 -15.67
C GLY A 414 -9.82 -9.34 -16.92
N GLY A 415 -8.52 -9.53 -16.70
CA GLY A 415 -7.55 -9.69 -17.77
C GLY A 415 -7.39 -8.47 -18.68
N GLY A 416 -7.66 -7.27 -18.19
CA GLY A 416 -7.65 -6.03 -18.98
C GLY A 416 -8.86 -5.84 -19.89
N THR A 417 -9.80 -6.79 -19.90
CA THR A 417 -10.97 -6.81 -20.78
C THR A 417 -11.93 -5.66 -20.51
N ALA A 418 -12.15 -5.31 -19.24
CA ALA A 418 -13.02 -4.19 -18.87
C ALA A 418 -12.51 -2.85 -19.43
N LEU A 419 -11.19 -2.61 -19.39
CA LEU A 419 -10.57 -1.42 -20.00
C LEU A 419 -10.65 -1.44 -21.52
N LEU A 420 -10.44 -2.60 -22.15
CA LEU A 420 -10.57 -2.76 -23.59
C LEU A 420 -11.95 -2.32 -24.06
N TYR A 421 -13.03 -2.82 -23.46
CA TYR A 421 -14.39 -2.46 -23.84
C TYR A 421 -14.78 -1.03 -23.46
N ALA A 422 -14.12 -0.42 -22.47
CA ALA A 422 -14.32 0.99 -22.13
C ALA A 422 -13.86 1.94 -23.26
N THR A 423 -13.11 1.46 -24.26
CA THR A 423 -12.84 2.23 -25.49
C THR A 423 -14.11 2.63 -26.22
N LYS A 424 -15.21 1.86 -26.09
CA LYS A 424 -16.53 2.17 -26.65
C LYS A 424 -17.14 3.43 -26.03
N ALA A 425 -16.90 3.69 -24.75
CA ALA A 425 -17.36 4.91 -24.07
C ALA A 425 -16.65 6.18 -24.55
N LEU A 426 -15.50 6.04 -25.19
CA LEU A 426 -14.75 7.14 -25.80
C LEU A 426 -15.10 7.35 -27.28
N ALA A 427 -15.95 6.51 -27.87
CA ALA A 427 -16.37 6.65 -29.25
C ALA A 427 -17.25 7.91 -29.41
N GLY A 428 -16.85 8.82 -30.29
CA GLY A 428 -17.57 10.08 -30.52
C GLY A 428 -17.35 11.16 -29.44
N LEU A 429 -16.57 10.90 -28.40
CA LEU A 429 -16.20 11.90 -27.41
C LEU A 429 -15.15 12.84 -28.00
N THR A 430 -15.42 14.16 -27.93
CA THR A 430 -14.55 15.21 -28.45
C THR A 430 -14.23 16.23 -27.35
N GLY A 431 -13.06 16.85 -27.44
CA GLY A 431 -12.68 17.97 -26.60
C GLY A 431 -13.15 19.32 -27.17
N ALA A 432 -12.81 20.40 -26.47
CA ALA A 432 -13.10 21.75 -26.91
C ALA A 432 -12.27 22.19 -28.15
N ASN A 433 -11.17 21.47 -28.43
CA ASN A 433 -10.29 21.67 -29.58
C ASN A 433 -9.64 20.34 -30.02
N ASP A 434 -8.87 20.38 -31.12
CA ASP A 434 -8.25 19.20 -31.71
C ASP A 434 -7.21 18.57 -30.76
N ASP A 435 -6.45 19.38 -30.02
CA ASP A 435 -5.44 18.88 -29.07
C ASP A 435 -6.09 18.14 -27.89
N GLN A 436 -7.24 18.63 -27.38
CA GLN A 436 -8.00 17.91 -26.37
C GLN A 436 -8.60 16.61 -26.92
N THR A 437 -9.13 16.65 -28.13
CA THR A 437 -9.63 15.46 -28.80
C THR A 437 -8.51 14.43 -28.98
N ARG A 438 -7.30 14.88 -29.32
CA ARG A 438 -6.13 14.01 -29.36
C ARG A 438 -5.74 13.45 -27.99
N GLY A 439 -5.92 14.22 -26.90
CA GLY A 439 -5.77 13.75 -25.53
C GLY A 439 -6.70 12.56 -25.21
N ILE A 440 -7.95 12.62 -25.68
CA ILE A 440 -8.92 11.52 -25.57
C ILE A 440 -8.42 10.29 -26.34
N ASP A 441 -7.90 10.48 -27.56
CA ASP A 441 -7.34 9.39 -28.38
C ASP A 441 -6.12 8.71 -27.73
N ILE A 442 -5.30 9.47 -27.00
CA ILE A 442 -4.17 8.92 -26.24
C ILE A 442 -4.68 7.87 -25.25
N VAL A 443 -5.69 8.22 -24.44
CA VAL A 443 -6.27 7.30 -23.45
C VAL A 443 -6.93 6.11 -24.15
N ARG A 444 -7.69 6.32 -25.23
CA ARG A 444 -8.34 5.26 -26.00
C ARG A 444 -7.34 4.20 -26.48
N ARG A 445 -6.14 4.61 -26.87
CA ARG A 445 -5.07 3.69 -27.27
C ARG A 445 -4.38 3.03 -26.09
N ALA A 446 -4.19 3.80 -25.01
CA ALA A 446 -3.44 3.35 -23.84
C ALA A 446 -4.19 2.27 -23.03
N ILE A 447 -5.53 2.37 -22.90
CA ILE A 447 -6.31 1.42 -22.10
C ILE A 447 -6.40 0.02 -22.70
N ILE A 448 -5.92 -0.18 -23.95
CA ILE A 448 -5.78 -1.49 -24.59
C ILE A 448 -4.47 -2.18 -24.13
N ALA A 449 -3.50 -1.44 -23.61
CA ALA A 449 -2.18 -1.97 -23.29
C ALA A 449 -2.20 -3.14 -22.28
N PRO A 450 -3.01 -3.15 -21.20
CA PRO A 450 -3.03 -4.27 -20.25
C PRO A 450 -3.41 -5.61 -20.90
N VAL A 451 -4.48 -5.67 -21.68
CA VAL A 451 -4.89 -6.92 -22.36
C VAL A 451 -3.83 -7.40 -23.35
N ARG A 452 -3.18 -6.46 -24.07
CA ARG A 452 -2.07 -6.81 -24.98
C ARG A 452 -0.90 -7.38 -24.22
N GLN A 453 -0.48 -6.75 -23.14
CA GLN A 453 0.66 -7.21 -22.34
C GLN A 453 0.41 -8.60 -21.72
N ILE A 454 -0.82 -8.86 -21.25
CA ILE A 454 -1.20 -10.18 -20.72
C ILE A 454 -1.10 -11.25 -21.83
N ALA A 455 -1.58 -10.94 -23.04
CA ALA A 455 -1.49 -11.84 -24.17
C ALA A 455 -0.03 -12.08 -24.59
N GLU A 456 0.79 -11.04 -24.67
CA GLU A 456 2.23 -11.12 -24.98
C GLU A 456 2.99 -11.95 -23.98
N ASN A 457 2.73 -11.78 -22.67
CA ASN A 457 3.32 -12.60 -21.62
C ASN A 457 2.91 -14.08 -21.72
N ALA A 458 1.74 -14.34 -22.32
CA ALA A 458 1.28 -15.70 -22.62
C ALA A 458 1.82 -16.27 -23.95
N GLY A 459 2.61 -15.49 -24.71
CA GLY A 459 3.22 -15.94 -25.96
C GLY A 459 2.36 -15.68 -27.21
N HIS A 460 1.30 -14.86 -27.10
CA HIS A 460 0.39 -14.51 -28.18
C HIS A 460 0.60 -13.07 -28.65
N ASP A 461 0.22 -12.77 -29.90
CA ASP A 461 0.20 -11.40 -30.42
C ASP A 461 -0.94 -10.60 -29.76
N GLY A 462 -0.57 -9.62 -28.92
CA GLY A 462 -1.52 -8.80 -28.18
C GLY A 462 -2.41 -7.94 -29.10
N ALA A 463 -1.93 -7.56 -30.31
CA ALA A 463 -2.73 -6.79 -31.25
C ALA A 463 -3.82 -7.67 -31.90
N VAL A 464 -3.51 -8.92 -32.24
CA VAL A 464 -4.49 -9.89 -32.78
C VAL A 464 -5.57 -10.18 -31.71
N ILE A 465 -5.17 -10.47 -30.47
CA ILE A 465 -6.10 -10.76 -29.38
C ILE A 465 -7.03 -9.55 -29.13
N SER A 466 -6.47 -8.35 -28.96
CA SER A 466 -7.27 -7.15 -28.70
C SER A 466 -8.18 -6.79 -29.87
N GLY A 467 -7.72 -6.97 -31.13
CA GLY A 467 -8.52 -6.74 -32.33
C GLY A 467 -9.74 -7.65 -32.36
N LYS A 468 -9.53 -8.97 -32.17
CA LYS A 468 -10.62 -9.96 -32.16
C LYS A 468 -11.66 -9.69 -31.06
N LEU A 469 -11.23 -9.27 -29.87
CA LEU A 469 -12.15 -8.92 -28.79
C LEU A 469 -12.99 -7.69 -29.11
N LEU A 470 -12.42 -6.67 -29.77
CA LEU A 470 -13.14 -5.46 -30.16
C LEU A 470 -14.23 -5.68 -31.21
N GLU A 471 -14.18 -6.80 -31.98
CA GLU A 471 -15.23 -7.19 -32.91
C GLU A 471 -16.49 -7.72 -32.18
N SER A 472 -16.36 -8.12 -30.89
CA SER A 472 -17.47 -8.65 -30.10
C SER A 472 -18.35 -7.54 -29.53
N GLU A 473 -19.66 -7.79 -29.52
CA GLU A 473 -20.62 -6.96 -28.76
C GLU A 473 -20.75 -7.41 -27.29
N ASP A 474 -20.45 -8.67 -27.01
CA ASP A 474 -20.45 -9.22 -25.66
C ASP A 474 -19.24 -8.74 -24.87
N GLN A 475 -19.49 -7.83 -23.94
CA GLN A 475 -18.45 -7.22 -23.10
C GLN A 475 -17.94 -8.13 -21.97
N THR A 476 -18.50 -9.32 -21.82
CA THR A 476 -18.03 -10.36 -20.89
C THR A 476 -17.07 -11.33 -21.57
N LEU A 477 -17.04 -11.35 -22.92
CA LEU A 477 -16.10 -12.16 -23.69
C LEU A 477 -14.68 -11.60 -23.54
N GLY A 478 -13.73 -12.44 -23.15
CA GLY A 478 -12.33 -12.08 -23.06
C GLY A 478 -11.42 -13.22 -23.47
N PHE A 479 -10.13 -12.97 -23.43
CA PHE A 479 -9.11 -13.99 -23.66
C PHE A 479 -8.57 -14.46 -22.30
N ASN A 480 -8.88 -15.70 -21.94
CA ASN A 480 -8.30 -16.32 -20.75
C ASN A 480 -6.86 -16.77 -21.08
N ALA A 481 -5.88 -15.98 -20.67
CA ALA A 481 -4.48 -16.24 -20.96
C ALA A 481 -3.91 -17.49 -20.24
N GLN A 482 -4.59 -18.00 -19.20
CA GLN A 482 -4.21 -19.26 -18.54
C GLN A 482 -4.53 -20.48 -19.43
N THR A 483 -5.74 -20.52 -19.98
CA THR A 483 -6.26 -21.63 -20.81
C THR A 483 -6.10 -21.38 -22.30
N GLU A 484 -5.75 -20.16 -22.72
CA GLU A 484 -5.61 -19.70 -24.11
C GLU A 484 -6.93 -19.76 -24.92
N VAL A 485 -8.06 -19.60 -24.23
CA VAL A 485 -9.41 -19.70 -24.81
C VAL A 485 -10.13 -18.35 -24.74
N TYR A 486 -10.94 -18.06 -25.77
CA TYR A 486 -11.91 -16.96 -25.74
C TYR A 486 -13.18 -17.46 -25.08
N GLU A 487 -13.54 -16.88 -23.94
CA GLU A 487 -14.70 -17.31 -23.16
C GLU A 487 -15.31 -16.15 -22.35
N ASN A 488 -16.46 -16.38 -21.74
CA ASN A 488 -17.04 -15.43 -20.80
C ASN A 488 -16.20 -15.42 -19.52
N LEU A 489 -15.41 -14.36 -19.33
CA LEU A 489 -14.47 -14.26 -18.23
C LEU A 489 -15.14 -14.20 -16.85
N VAL A 490 -16.33 -13.59 -16.76
CA VAL A 490 -17.10 -13.56 -15.50
C VAL A 490 -17.53 -14.97 -15.11
N ALA A 491 -18.04 -15.76 -16.07
CA ALA A 491 -18.41 -17.13 -15.81
C ALA A 491 -17.21 -18.04 -15.52
N ALA A 492 -16.06 -17.76 -16.15
CA ALA A 492 -14.80 -18.46 -15.90
C ALA A 492 -14.11 -18.05 -14.58
N GLY A 493 -14.66 -17.06 -13.86
CA GLY A 493 -14.07 -16.54 -12.61
C GLY A 493 -12.89 -15.60 -12.81
N VAL A 494 -12.59 -15.19 -14.06
CA VAL A 494 -11.53 -14.22 -14.38
C VAL A 494 -12.11 -12.81 -14.25
N ILE A 495 -12.03 -12.26 -13.05
CA ILE A 495 -12.68 -11.01 -12.64
C ILE A 495 -11.69 -10.09 -11.92
N ASP A 496 -11.82 -8.79 -12.13
CA ASP A 496 -11.01 -7.76 -11.47
C ASP A 496 -11.90 -6.86 -10.60
N PRO A 497 -11.42 -6.39 -9.42
CA PRO A 497 -12.13 -5.40 -8.63
C PRO A 497 -12.23 -4.06 -9.38
N THR A 498 -13.42 -3.48 -9.44
CA THR A 498 -13.65 -2.20 -10.13
C THR A 498 -12.77 -1.08 -9.57
N LYS A 499 -12.62 -1.05 -8.23
CA LYS A 499 -11.75 -0.08 -7.54
C LYS A 499 -10.30 -0.18 -8.00
N VAL A 500 -9.76 -1.40 -8.14
CA VAL A 500 -8.39 -1.63 -8.61
C VAL A 500 -8.21 -1.09 -10.03
N VAL A 501 -9.09 -1.47 -10.95
CA VAL A 501 -9.00 -1.09 -12.37
C VAL A 501 -9.10 0.42 -12.57
N ARG A 502 -10.08 1.09 -11.91
CA ARG A 502 -10.24 2.54 -12.04
C ARG A 502 -9.12 3.33 -11.38
N THR A 503 -8.63 2.89 -10.21
CA THR A 503 -7.52 3.54 -9.49
C THR A 503 -6.25 3.46 -10.31
N ALA A 504 -5.93 2.27 -10.85
CA ALA A 504 -4.79 2.09 -11.75
C ALA A 504 -4.81 3.07 -12.93
N LEU A 505 -5.97 3.28 -13.57
CA LEU A 505 -6.10 4.24 -14.66
C LEU A 505 -5.97 5.69 -14.19
N GLN A 506 -6.59 6.06 -13.07
CA GLN A 506 -6.57 7.42 -12.55
C GLN A 506 -5.16 7.85 -12.13
N ASP A 507 -4.44 6.99 -11.41
CA ASP A 507 -3.07 7.28 -10.98
C ASP A 507 -2.09 7.29 -12.15
N ALA A 508 -2.23 6.36 -13.09
CA ALA A 508 -1.47 6.35 -14.34
C ALA A 508 -1.64 7.65 -15.13
N ALA A 509 -2.87 8.08 -15.34
CA ALA A 509 -3.18 9.29 -16.10
C ALA A 509 -2.73 10.57 -15.38
N SER A 510 -2.86 10.63 -14.05
CA SER A 510 -2.41 11.75 -13.23
C SER A 510 -0.93 12.02 -13.43
N VAL A 511 -0.09 11.01 -13.22
CA VAL A 511 1.38 11.14 -13.35
C VAL A 511 1.80 11.30 -14.81
N ALA A 512 1.19 10.54 -15.73
CA ALA A 512 1.49 10.67 -17.16
C ALA A 512 1.16 12.08 -17.67
N GLY A 513 0.04 12.67 -17.23
CA GLY A 513 -0.33 14.05 -17.56
C GLY A 513 0.71 15.07 -17.10
N LEU A 514 1.32 14.89 -15.91
CA LEU A 514 2.41 15.74 -15.43
C LEU A 514 3.68 15.58 -16.28
N LEU A 515 4.05 14.34 -16.63
CA LEU A 515 5.21 14.07 -17.47
C LEU A 515 5.06 14.65 -18.88
N ILE A 516 3.88 14.54 -19.49
CA ILE A 516 3.58 15.08 -20.82
C ILE A 516 3.67 16.62 -20.83
N THR A 517 3.29 17.29 -19.73
CA THR A 517 3.35 18.76 -19.60
C THR A 517 4.71 19.28 -19.14
N THR A 518 5.68 18.40 -18.85
CA THR A 518 7.02 18.80 -18.42
C THR A 518 7.84 19.35 -19.56
N GLU A 519 8.44 20.54 -19.38
CA GLU A 519 9.33 21.21 -20.35
C GLU A 519 10.77 21.26 -19.90
N ALA A 520 11.04 21.33 -18.59
CA ALA A 520 12.38 21.40 -18.02
C ALA A 520 12.56 20.38 -16.90
N ALA A 521 13.74 19.81 -16.81
CA ALA A 521 14.19 18.93 -15.72
C ALA A 521 15.45 19.49 -15.08
N ILE A 522 15.51 19.50 -13.75
CA ILE A 522 16.61 20.09 -12.97
C ILE A 522 17.15 19.04 -12.01
N SER A 523 18.46 18.77 -12.09
CA SER A 523 19.14 17.86 -11.15
C SER A 523 20.38 18.52 -10.56
N ASP A 524 20.95 17.92 -9.51
CA ASP A 524 22.29 18.31 -9.04
C ASP A 524 23.33 17.92 -10.09
N ALA A 525 24.21 18.87 -10.44
CA ALA A 525 25.34 18.58 -11.33
C ALA A 525 26.27 17.54 -10.68
N PRO A 526 26.92 16.67 -11.47
CA PRO A 526 27.93 15.77 -10.94
C PRO A 526 29.03 16.56 -10.23
N GLU A 527 29.45 16.10 -9.04
CA GLU A 527 30.63 16.66 -8.41
C GLU A 527 31.87 16.31 -9.24
N ASP A 528 32.60 17.31 -9.69
CA ASP A 528 33.93 17.13 -10.32
C ASP A 528 34.90 16.54 -9.30
N LYS A 529 35.10 15.24 -9.32
CA LYS A 529 36.12 14.56 -8.50
C LYS A 529 37.57 14.92 -8.85
N SER A 530 37.80 15.86 -9.77
CA SER A 530 39.15 16.28 -10.24
C SER A 530 39.79 17.40 -9.46
N ALA A 531 39.12 17.99 -8.42
CA ALA A 531 39.69 19.12 -7.66
C ALA A 531 40.35 18.71 -6.32
N GLY A 532 40.67 17.43 -6.11
CA GLY A 532 41.24 16.94 -4.86
C GLY A 532 42.53 16.12 -5.00
N GLY A 533 43.53 16.59 -5.82
CA GLY A 533 44.76 15.83 -6.05
C GLY A 533 45.95 16.63 -6.53
N GLY A 534 46.12 17.82 -5.98
CA GLY A 534 47.32 18.63 -6.22
C GLY A 534 48.00 19.04 -4.92
N MET A 535 48.75 18.15 -4.30
CA MET A 535 49.75 18.60 -3.34
C MET A 535 50.90 19.28 -4.10
N PRO A 536 51.28 20.52 -3.79
CA PRO A 536 52.52 21.09 -4.27
C PRO A 536 53.66 20.45 -3.49
N GLY A 537 54.49 19.72 -4.18
CA GLY A 537 55.80 19.34 -3.67
C GLY A 537 56.59 20.57 -3.26
N GLY A 538 56.87 20.69 -1.98
CA GLY A 538 57.78 21.66 -1.41
C GLY A 538 59.07 20.97 -1.01
N MET A 539 60.14 21.31 -1.73
CA MET A 539 61.57 21.06 -1.47
C MET A 539 61.98 21.51 -0.08
N GLY A 540 63.01 20.80 0.45
CA GLY A 540 63.95 21.44 1.33
C GLY A 540 64.34 20.60 2.53
N GLY A 541 65.35 19.84 2.44
CA GLY A 541 66.70 19.88 2.92
C GLY A 541 66.90 19.99 4.42
N GLY A 542 67.71 19.09 4.96
CA GLY A 542 68.49 19.44 6.12
C GLY A 542 68.53 18.43 7.26
N MET A 543 69.38 17.42 7.17
CA MET A 543 70.42 17.08 8.14
C MET A 543 70.09 17.09 9.66
N GLY A 544 70.41 15.92 10.26
CA GLY A 544 71.14 15.92 11.54
C GLY A 544 70.50 15.21 12.72
N GLY A 545 71.05 14.07 13.11
CA GLY A 545 71.46 13.87 14.47
C GLY A 545 70.71 12.86 15.34
N MET A 546 71.23 11.65 15.35
CA MET A 546 71.66 10.87 16.52
C MET A 546 70.89 10.86 17.84
N GLY A 547 70.71 9.67 18.34
CA GLY A 547 70.58 9.28 19.77
C GLY A 547 69.18 8.83 20.10
N GLY A 548 68.89 7.64 20.45
CA GLY A 548 69.52 6.70 21.34
C GLY A 548 68.56 6.38 22.47
N MET A 549 68.31 5.08 22.63
CA MET A 549 67.92 4.37 23.86
C MET A 549 66.51 4.47 24.44
N ASP A 550 65.91 3.30 24.44
CA ASP A 550 65.39 2.50 25.57
C ASP A 550 64.33 3.12 26.52
N PHE A 551 63.16 2.57 26.52
CA PHE A 551 62.56 1.58 27.44
C PHE A 551 61.17 1.24 26.98
#